data_98cd032cd5ca670ecc2dceca81a4dd87
#
_entry.id   98cd032cd5ca670ecc2dceca81a4dd87
#
_cell.length_a   1.000
_cell.length_b   1.000
_cell.length_c   1.000
_cell.angle_alpha   90.00
_cell.angle_beta   90.00
_cell.angle_gamma   90.00
#
_symmetry.space_group_name_H-M   'P 1'
#
loop_
_entity.id
_entity.type
_entity.pdbx_description
1 polymer ?
#
loop_
_entity_poly.entity_id
_entity_poly.type
_entity_poly.pdbx_seq_one_letter_code
_entity_poly.pdbx_strand_id
1 'polypeptide(L)'
;LPAWRDVTAEQWADAQWQRAHCVKNVAQLRTLMGDLLDERFYADLERDQAERATMSMLVPPQMMNTMVPATDGVMPGAGAAFTEAFYADPIRLYMLPVFSDRRTDWPSHPFSTRDSLHEHDMWAVEGLTHRYPTKVLAEMLPTCPQYCGHCTRMDLVGNSTPQFTKLKLAGKPVDRYAAMLDYLQRTPGVRDVVVSGGDVANMPWKNLEGFLDKL
;
A
#
# COMPACT_ATOMS: atom_id res chain seq x y z
N LEU A 1 -1.17 9.79 19.22
CA LEU A 1 -2.60 9.58 19.45
C LEU A 1 -2.86 9.03 20.85
N PRO A 2 -4.01 9.37 21.50
CA PRO A 2 -4.34 8.90 22.84
C PRO A 2 -4.32 7.37 22.98
N ALA A 3 -4.77 6.66 21.96
CA ALA A 3 -4.81 5.20 21.92
C ALA A 3 -3.44 4.51 22.06
N TRP A 4 -2.35 5.23 21.83
CA TRP A 4 -0.97 4.70 21.88
C TRP A 4 -0.13 5.35 22.97
N ARG A 5 -0.75 6.04 23.92
CA ARG A 5 -0.05 6.75 25.01
C ARG A 5 0.83 5.83 25.86
N ASP A 6 0.37 4.60 26.07
CA ASP A 6 1.03 3.62 26.94
C ASP A 6 1.92 2.62 26.20
N VAL A 7 2.12 2.83 24.88
CA VAL A 7 3.00 2.00 24.05
C VAL A 7 4.45 2.35 24.34
N THR A 8 5.28 1.34 24.62
CA THR A 8 6.71 1.57 24.91
C THR A 8 7.47 1.91 23.64
N ALA A 9 8.66 2.51 23.78
CA ALA A 9 9.52 2.82 22.66
C ALA A 9 9.93 1.58 21.88
N GLU A 10 10.20 0.45 22.58
CA GLU A 10 10.52 -0.83 21.95
C GLU A 10 9.36 -1.38 21.13
N GLN A 11 8.15 -1.36 21.67
CA GLN A 11 6.94 -1.75 20.93
C GLN A 11 6.72 -0.87 19.70
N TRP A 12 6.87 0.46 19.87
CA TRP A 12 6.72 1.40 18.76
C TRP A 12 7.74 1.17 17.64
N ALA A 13 8.96 0.80 17.97
CA ALA A 13 10.03 0.49 17.02
C ALA A 13 9.89 -0.92 16.38
N ASP A 14 9.07 -1.80 16.95
CA ASP A 14 8.90 -3.16 16.44
C ASP A 14 8.00 -3.18 15.20
N ALA A 15 8.56 -3.63 14.08
CA ALA A 15 7.85 -3.77 12.81
C ALA A 15 6.66 -4.75 12.88
N GLN A 16 6.72 -5.78 13.73
CA GLN A 16 5.60 -6.73 13.88
C GLN A 16 4.45 -6.07 14.65
N TRP A 17 4.76 -5.29 15.68
CA TRP A 17 3.78 -4.51 16.39
C TRP A 17 3.09 -3.50 15.46
N GLN A 18 3.85 -2.76 14.64
CA GLN A 18 3.32 -1.83 13.65
C GLN A 18 2.34 -2.52 12.69
N ARG A 19 2.71 -3.69 12.16
CA ARG A 19 1.84 -4.48 11.25
C ARG A 19 0.57 -4.98 11.93
N ALA A 20 0.66 -5.44 13.17
CA ALA A 20 -0.49 -5.95 13.93
C ALA A 20 -1.53 -4.85 14.21
N HIS A 21 -1.08 -3.61 14.37
CA HIS A 21 -1.90 -2.46 14.74
C HIS A 21 -2.26 -1.53 13.55
N CYS A 22 -2.03 -1.98 12.31
CA CYS A 22 -2.48 -1.23 11.12
C CYS A 22 -3.99 -1.00 11.13
N VAL A 23 -4.39 0.21 10.74
CA VAL A 23 -5.80 0.55 10.45
C VAL A 23 -6.15 0.04 9.05
N LYS A 24 -7.17 -0.81 8.95
CA LYS A 24 -7.54 -1.54 7.72
C LYS A 24 -8.94 -1.21 7.21
N ASN A 25 -9.74 -0.54 8.01
CA ASN A 25 -11.11 -0.16 7.67
C ASN A 25 -11.60 1.01 8.51
N VAL A 26 -12.72 1.59 8.12
CA VAL A 26 -13.30 2.76 8.78
C VAL A 26 -13.68 2.49 10.24
N ALA A 27 -14.16 1.29 10.56
CA ALA A 27 -14.52 0.95 11.93
C ALA A 27 -13.28 0.97 12.86
N GLN A 28 -12.13 0.46 12.41
CA GLN A 28 -10.88 0.56 13.16
C GLN A 28 -10.38 2.00 13.27
N LEU A 29 -10.51 2.80 12.21
CA LEU A 29 -10.17 4.22 12.27
C LEU A 29 -11.05 4.95 13.30
N ARG A 30 -12.36 4.68 13.28
CA ARG A 30 -13.32 5.23 14.23
C ARG A 30 -12.98 4.85 15.69
N THR A 31 -12.57 3.61 15.91
CA THR A 31 -12.11 3.16 17.23
C THR A 31 -10.84 3.90 17.68
N LEU A 32 -9.92 4.15 16.73
CA LEU A 32 -8.64 4.79 17.02
C LEU A 32 -8.78 6.30 17.27
N MET A 33 -9.53 7.00 16.40
CA MET A 33 -9.63 8.45 16.40
C MET A 33 -10.78 8.97 17.29
N GLY A 34 -11.86 8.19 17.42
CA GLY A 34 -13.02 8.56 18.23
C GLY A 34 -13.55 9.95 17.93
N ASP A 35 -13.77 10.73 18.98
CA ASP A 35 -14.30 12.09 18.92
C ASP A 35 -13.26 13.14 18.46
N LEU A 36 -12.02 12.73 18.15
CA LEU A 36 -11.06 13.64 17.51
C LEU A 36 -11.55 14.10 16.15
N LEU A 37 -12.20 13.20 15.38
CA LEU A 37 -12.77 13.48 14.07
C LEU A 37 -14.30 13.60 14.14
N ASP A 38 -14.85 14.55 13.41
CA ASP A 38 -16.30 14.67 13.20
C ASP A 38 -16.84 13.51 12.37
N GLU A 39 -18.11 13.20 12.58
CA GLU A 39 -18.84 12.16 11.81
C GLU A 39 -18.76 12.37 10.29
N ARG A 40 -18.70 13.63 9.84
CA ARG A 40 -18.59 13.96 8.41
C ARG A 40 -17.34 13.35 7.74
N PHE A 41 -16.21 13.24 8.46
CA PHE A 41 -15.00 12.64 7.91
C PHE A 41 -15.19 11.13 7.69
N TYR A 42 -15.79 10.44 8.65
CA TYR A 42 -16.06 9.02 8.54
C TYR A 42 -17.05 8.73 7.41
N ALA A 43 -18.12 9.51 7.30
CA ALA A 43 -19.08 9.38 6.21
C ALA A 43 -18.46 9.62 4.82
N ASP A 44 -17.56 10.61 4.72
CA ASP A 44 -16.85 10.94 3.48
C ASP A 44 -15.87 9.81 3.08
N LEU A 45 -15.17 9.24 4.07
CA LEU A 45 -14.29 8.08 3.86
C LEU A 45 -15.07 6.81 3.48
N GLU A 46 -16.18 6.51 4.16
CA GLU A 46 -17.06 5.38 3.84
C GLU A 46 -17.58 5.48 2.41
N ARG A 47 -18.00 6.67 2.01
CA ARG A 47 -18.43 6.94 0.65
C ARG A 47 -17.31 6.71 -0.36
N ASP A 48 -16.09 7.18 -0.08
CA ASP A 48 -14.94 6.92 -0.96
C ASP A 48 -14.66 5.43 -1.12
N GLN A 49 -14.63 4.70 -0.01
CA GLN A 49 -14.39 3.27 -0.03
C GLN A 49 -15.46 2.50 -0.83
N ALA A 50 -16.71 2.96 -0.79
CA ALA A 50 -17.80 2.34 -1.52
C ALA A 50 -17.83 2.70 -3.01
N GLU A 51 -17.47 3.95 -3.39
CA GLU A 51 -17.74 4.47 -4.73
C GLU A 51 -16.48 4.72 -5.58
N ARG A 52 -15.30 4.92 -4.97
CA ARG A 52 -14.11 5.44 -5.66
C ARG A 52 -12.82 4.70 -5.38
N ALA A 53 -12.64 4.17 -4.18
CA ALA A 53 -11.36 3.62 -3.76
C ALA A 53 -10.93 2.43 -4.63
N THR A 54 -9.75 2.51 -5.21
CA THR A 54 -9.12 1.44 -5.99
C THR A 54 -8.03 0.73 -5.17
N MET A 55 -7.68 1.28 -4.02
CA MET A 55 -6.73 0.69 -3.07
C MET A 55 -7.43 0.47 -1.73
N SER A 56 -7.29 -0.72 -1.17
CA SER A 56 -7.76 -1.02 0.18
C SER A 56 -6.94 -0.26 1.22
N MET A 57 -7.56 0.00 2.38
CA MET A 57 -6.89 0.71 3.46
C MET A 57 -5.89 -0.22 4.17
N LEU A 58 -4.68 0.28 4.39
CA LEU A 58 -3.67 -0.31 5.27
C LEU A 58 -2.71 0.78 5.73
N VAL A 59 -2.92 1.29 6.94
CA VAL A 59 -2.17 2.42 7.48
C VAL A 59 -1.55 2.02 8.83
N PRO A 60 -0.21 1.93 8.93
CA PRO A 60 0.44 1.57 10.19
C PRO A 60 0.38 2.71 11.22
N PRO A 61 0.51 2.39 12.50
CA PRO A 61 0.51 3.37 13.61
C PRO A 61 1.45 4.54 13.39
N GLN A 62 2.67 4.29 12.95
CA GLN A 62 3.65 5.35 12.66
C GLN A 62 3.10 6.36 11.66
N MET A 63 2.49 5.87 10.57
CA MET A 63 1.93 6.75 9.54
C MET A 63 0.68 7.48 10.04
N MET A 64 -0.20 6.80 10.78
CA MET A 64 -1.35 7.43 11.43
C MET A 64 -0.93 8.56 12.36
N ASN A 65 0.14 8.36 13.14
CA ASN A 65 0.64 9.38 14.07
C ASN A 65 1.27 10.57 13.33
N THR A 66 1.83 10.35 12.15
CA THR A 66 2.38 11.40 11.29
C THR A 66 1.30 12.32 10.72
N MET A 67 0.07 11.80 10.50
CA MET A 67 -1.07 12.58 10.01
C MET A 67 -1.77 13.39 11.11
N VAL A 68 -1.38 13.22 12.37
CA VAL A 68 -1.98 13.98 13.49
C VAL A 68 -1.52 15.44 13.41
N PRO A 69 -2.41 16.37 13.11
CA PRO A 69 -2.04 17.77 13.00
C PRO A 69 -1.62 18.30 14.38
N ALA A 70 -0.41 18.79 14.43
CA ALA A 70 0.11 19.45 15.63
C ALA A 70 0.95 20.67 15.19
N THR A 71 0.72 21.82 15.81
CA THR A 71 1.53 23.01 15.62
C THR A 71 2.25 23.31 16.93
N ASP A 72 3.58 23.37 16.88
CA ASP A 72 4.44 23.59 18.07
C ASP A 72 4.17 22.59 19.22
N GLY A 73 3.85 21.33 18.86
CA GLY A 73 3.53 20.26 19.82
C GLY A 73 2.11 20.34 20.41
N VAL A 74 1.29 21.26 19.95
CA VAL A 74 -0.09 21.42 20.39
C VAL A 74 -1.04 20.89 19.32
N MET A 75 -1.86 19.91 19.69
CA MET A 75 -2.92 19.40 18.82
C MET A 75 -4.11 20.36 18.79
N PRO A 76 -4.78 20.54 17.63
CA PRO A 76 -6.08 21.21 17.57
C PRO A 76 -7.08 20.56 18.53
N GLY A 77 -8.06 21.33 18.99
CA GLY A 77 -9.17 20.78 19.76
C GLY A 77 -9.93 19.72 18.98
N ALA A 78 -10.38 18.68 19.66
CA ALA A 78 -11.18 17.61 19.08
C ALA A 78 -12.43 18.14 18.35
N GLY A 79 -12.97 17.35 17.44
CA GLY A 79 -14.13 17.72 16.62
C GLY A 79 -13.73 18.59 15.42
N ALA A 80 -14.44 19.71 15.21
CA ALA A 80 -14.34 20.50 13.98
C ALA A 80 -12.92 21.00 13.69
N ALA A 81 -12.21 21.54 14.68
CA ALA A 81 -10.85 22.09 14.47
C ALA A 81 -9.85 21.01 14.06
N PHE A 82 -9.87 19.87 14.72
CA PHE A 82 -9.02 18.74 14.36
C PHE A 82 -9.40 18.18 12.97
N THR A 83 -10.69 18.05 12.70
CA THR A 83 -11.19 17.52 11.42
C THR A 83 -10.77 18.41 10.26
N GLU A 84 -10.87 19.74 10.36
CA GLU A 84 -10.40 20.65 9.31
C GLU A 84 -8.89 20.51 9.09
N ALA A 85 -8.09 20.49 10.15
CA ALA A 85 -6.65 20.33 10.05
C ALA A 85 -6.28 18.94 9.45
N PHE A 86 -7.03 17.90 9.79
CA PHE A 86 -6.85 16.55 9.25
C PHE A 86 -7.23 16.47 7.78
N TYR A 87 -8.31 17.15 7.34
CA TYR A 87 -8.64 17.27 5.92
C TYR A 87 -7.52 17.94 5.11
N ALA A 88 -6.85 18.94 5.69
CA ALA A 88 -5.78 19.69 5.03
C ALA A 88 -4.41 19.00 5.07
N ASP A 89 -4.25 17.93 5.87
CA ASP A 89 -2.97 17.24 6.03
C ASP A 89 -2.53 16.52 4.75
N PRO A 90 -1.33 16.81 4.19
CA PRO A 90 -0.89 16.22 2.93
C PRO A 90 -0.61 14.73 3.02
N ILE A 91 -0.21 14.21 4.18
CA ILE A 91 0.02 12.78 4.39
C ILE A 91 -1.33 12.05 4.43
N ARG A 92 -2.33 12.63 5.10
CA ARG A 92 -3.69 12.11 5.09
C ARG A 92 -4.26 12.07 3.66
N LEU A 93 -4.14 13.16 2.89
CA LEU A 93 -4.56 13.22 1.48
C LEU A 93 -3.96 12.08 0.65
N TYR A 94 -2.72 11.73 0.95
CA TYR A 94 -1.99 10.69 0.27
C TYR A 94 -2.35 9.27 0.73
N MET A 95 -2.51 9.06 2.05
CA MET A 95 -2.68 7.74 2.66
C MET A 95 -4.14 7.34 2.89
N LEU A 96 -4.99 8.33 3.14
CA LEU A 96 -6.42 8.18 3.44
C LEU A 96 -7.26 9.16 2.64
N PRO A 97 -7.25 9.08 1.29
CA PRO A 97 -8.11 9.96 0.50
C PRO A 97 -9.57 9.66 0.80
N VAL A 98 -10.38 10.71 0.80
CA VAL A 98 -11.83 10.66 1.00
C VAL A 98 -12.56 11.11 -0.27
N PHE A 99 -13.88 10.93 -0.32
CA PHE A 99 -14.66 11.22 -1.54
C PHE A 99 -14.54 12.69 -1.97
N SER A 100 -14.54 13.62 -1.02
CA SER A 100 -14.40 15.07 -1.31
C SER A 100 -13.03 15.47 -1.87
N ASP A 101 -11.99 14.65 -1.71
CA ASP A 101 -10.68 14.88 -2.32
C ASP A 101 -10.67 14.55 -3.82
N ARG A 102 -11.65 13.78 -4.32
CA ARG A 102 -11.65 13.29 -5.70
C ARG A 102 -12.01 14.40 -6.69
N ARG A 103 -11.09 14.69 -7.57
CA ARG A 103 -11.28 15.68 -8.65
C ARG A 103 -12.09 15.07 -9.77
N THR A 104 -13.43 15.14 -9.66
CA THR A 104 -14.36 14.63 -10.67
C THR A 104 -14.49 15.56 -11.89
N ASP A 105 -14.01 16.78 -11.78
CA ASP A 105 -13.95 17.81 -12.82
C ASP A 105 -12.77 17.65 -13.77
N TRP A 106 -11.78 16.83 -13.41
CA TRP A 106 -10.67 16.52 -14.30
C TRP A 106 -10.96 15.33 -15.19
N PRO A 107 -10.77 15.46 -16.52
CA PRO A 107 -10.97 14.34 -17.41
C PRO A 107 -9.93 13.25 -17.15
N SER A 108 -10.38 12.00 -17.12
CA SER A 108 -9.48 10.87 -17.14
C SER A 108 -8.96 10.63 -18.56
N HIS A 109 -7.71 10.19 -18.69
CA HIS A 109 -7.21 9.76 -19.98
C HIS A 109 -8.01 8.53 -20.46
N PRO A 110 -8.50 8.50 -21.71
CA PRO A 110 -9.37 7.41 -22.20
C PRO A 110 -8.71 6.02 -22.17
N PHE A 111 -7.37 5.96 -22.20
CA PHE A 111 -6.59 4.73 -22.13
C PHE A 111 -5.93 4.51 -20.76
N SER A 112 -6.40 5.21 -19.71
CA SER A 112 -5.88 4.97 -18.37
C SER A 112 -6.24 3.57 -17.89
N THR A 113 -5.24 2.83 -17.37
CA THR A 113 -5.40 1.50 -16.79
C THR A 113 -4.78 1.46 -15.39
N ARG A 114 -5.09 0.41 -14.62
CA ARG A 114 -4.49 0.20 -13.29
C ARG A 114 -3.11 -0.46 -13.38
N ASP A 115 -2.82 -1.14 -14.47
CA ASP A 115 -1.48 -1.54 -14.88
C ASP A 115 -1.01 -0.60 -15.99
N SER A 116 -0.64 0.62 -15.63
CA SER A 116 -0.22 1.67 -16.57
C SER A 116 1.06 1.33 -17.34
N LEU A 117 1.84 0.41 -16.83
CA LEU A 117 3.10 -0.06 -17.42
C LEU A 117 2.93 -1.38 -18.18
N HIS A 118 1.75 -2.00 -18.16
CA HIS A 118 1.48 -3.31 -18.74
C HIS A 118 2.47 -4.38 -18.26
N GLU A 119 2.78 -4.38 -16.96
CA GLU A 119 3.81 -5.25 -16.40
C GLU A 119 3.39 -6.72 -16.47
N HIS A 120 2.12 -7.03 -16.16
CA HIS A 120 1.65 -8.41 -16.20
C HIS A 120 1.49 -8.98 -17.62
N ASP A 121 1.21 -8.14 -18.63
CA ASP A 121 1.16 -8.57 -20.03
C ASP A 121 2.56 -9.01 -20.55
N MET A 122 3.62 -8.57 -19.87
CA MET A 122 5.00 -8.88 -20.19
C MET A 122 5.62 -9.92 -19.24
N TRP A 123 4.82 -10.66 -18.49
CA TRP A 123 5.32 -11.75 -17.67
C TRP A 123 5.86 -12.88 -18.55
N ALA A 124 7.16 -13.11 -18.43
CA ALA A 124 7.81 -14.29 -19.03
C ALA A 124 7.43 -15.57 -18.28
N VAL A 125 7.31 -15.46 -16.97
CA VAL A 125 6.67 -16.40 -16.05
C VAL A 125 5.92 -15.59 -15.03
N GLU A 126 4.99 -16.19 -14.27
CA GLU A 126 4.13 -15.47 -13.32
C GLU A 126 4.95 -14.61 -12.34
N GLY A 127 4.75 -13.29 -12.41
CA GLY A 127 5.45 -12.32 -11.58
C GLY A 127 6.87 -11.95 -12.04
N LEU A 128 7.30 -12.39 -13.23
CA LEU A 128 8.59 -11.97 -13.80
C LEU A 128 8.37 -11.19 -15.09
N THR A 129 8.35 -9.87 -15.00
CA THR A 129 8.21 -8.96 -16.14
C THR A 129 9.53 -8.85 -16.88
N HIS A 130 9.56 -9.21 -18.18
CA HIS A 130 10.73 -9.07 -19.06
C HIS A 130 10.45 -8.03 -20.16
N ARG A 131 10.58 -6.75 -19.81
CA ARG A 131 10.32 -5.62 -20.72
C ARG A 131 11.54 -5.17 -21.51
N TYR A 132 12.73 -5.29 -20.93
CA TYR A 132 13.97 -4.81 -21.51
C TYR A 132 14.95 -5.94 -21.79
N PRO A 133 15.73 -5.93 -22.88
CA PRO A 133 16.55 -7.07 -23.28
C PRO A 133 17.52 -7.60 -22.21
N THR A 134 17.97 -6.72 -21.30
CA THR A 134 18.98 -7.05 -20.29
C THR A 134 18.48 -6.96 -18.85
N LYS A 135 17.20 -6.62 -18.64
CA LYS A 135 16.68 -6.33 -17.32
C LYS A 135 15.28 -6.91 -17.12
N VAL A 136 15.07 -7.54 -15.99
CA VAL A 136 13.76 -8.06 -15.57
C VAL A 136 13.34 -7.49 -14.23
N LEU A 137 12.04 -7.54 -13.96
CA LEU A 137 11.44 -7.22 -12.67
C LEU A 137 10.83 -8.50 -12.09
N ALA A 138 11.29 -8.90 -10.90
CA ALA A 138 10.75 -10.02 -10.15
C ALA A 138 9.77 -9.51 -9.08
N GLU A 139 8.49 -9.77 -9.27
CA GLU A 139 7.41 -9.43 -8.35
C GLU A 139 7.22 -10.55 -7.32
N MET A 140 7.95 -10.44 -6.21
CA MET A 140 8.04 -11.51 -5.21
C MET A 140 6.73 -11.70 -4.43
N LEU A 141 6.02 -10.61 -4.11
CA LEU A 141 4.81 -10.62 -3.30
C LEU A 141 3.88 -9.45 -3.62
N PRO A 142 2.54 -9.62 -3.41
CA PRO A 142 1.56 -8.57 -3.66
C PRO A 142 1.23 -7.73 -2.41
N THR A 143 2.12 -7.67 -1.42
CA THR A 143 1.85 -7.01 -0.14
C THR A 143 2.89 -5.96 0.21
N CYS A 144 2.43 -4.89 0.87
CA CYS A 144 3.26 -3.84 1.45
C CYS A 144 2.95 -3.71 2.95
N PRO A 145 3.81 -3.06 3.74
CA PRO A 145 3.50 -2.73 5.14
C PRO A 145 2.43 -1.64 5.25
N GLN A 146 2.24 -0.85 4.19
CA GLN A 146 1.19 0.17 4.03
C GLN A 146 0.78 0.27 2.56
N TYR A 147 -0.42 0.77 2.28
CA TYR A 147 -0.88 1.02 0.92
C TYR A 147 -0.93 2.52 0.64
N CYS A 148 -0.37 2.91 -0.49
CA CYS A 148 -0.25 4.31 -0.91
C CYS A 148 -1.15 4.62 -2.11
N GLY A 149 -1.68 5.86 -2.17
CA GLY A 149 -2.64 6.27 -3.18
C GLY A 149 -2.07 6.36 -4.61
N HIS A 150 -0.74 6.40 -4.77
CA HIS A 150 -0.07 6.47 -6.08
C HIS A 150 0.61 5.16 -6.49
N CYS A 151 0.22 4.04 -5.94
CA CYS A 151 0.83 2.76 -6.24
C CYS A 151 0.77 2.46 -7.75
N THR A 152 1.92 2.27 -8.38
CA THR A 152 2.01 1.93 -9.82
C THR A 152 1.56 0.50 -10.10
N ARG A 153 1.57 -0.36 -9.08
CA ARG A 153 1.10 -1.76 -9.12
C ARG A 153 -0.19 -1.95 -8.34
N MET A 154 -1.11 -0.98 -8.43
CA MET A 154 -2.40 -1.09 -7.72
C MET A 154 -3.33 -2.15 -8.32
N ASP A 155 -3.04 -2.68 -9.49
CA ASP A 155 -3.68 -3.86 -10.07
C ASP A 155 -3.33 -5.16 -9.32
N LEU A 156 -2.14 -5.26 -8.73
CA LEU A 156 -1.62 -6.43 -8.01
C LEU A 156 -1.61 -6.24 -6.48
N VAL A 157 -1.13 -5.06 -6.01
CA VAL A 157 -0.85 -4.82 -4.58
C VAL A 157 -2.13 -4.54 -3.80
N GLY A 158 -2.27 -5.18 -2.65
CA GLY A 158 -3.39 -4.99 -1.73
C GLY A 158 -4.60 -5.89 -2.02
N ASN A 159 -5.69 -5.64 -1.28
CA ASN A 159 -6.94 -6.37 -1.43
C ASN A 159 -7.81 -5.71 -2.50
N SER A 160 -8.66 -6.51 -3.14
CA SER A 160 -9.74 -6.00 -4.01
C SER A 160 -10.64 -5.04 -3.24
N THR A 161 -11.18 -4.08 -3.96
CA THR A 161 -12.18 -3.11 -3.46
C THR A 161 -13.50 -3.29 -4.22
N PRO A 162 -14.59 -2.66 -3.81
CA PRO A 162 -15.82 -2.67 -4.61
C PRO A 162 -15.62 -2.15 -6.04
N GLN A 163 -14.64 -1.25 -6.23
CA GLN A 163 -14.37 -0.60 -7.51
C GLN A 163 -13.35 -1.33 -8.38
N PHE A 164 -12.54 -2.22 -7.79
CA PHE A 164 -11.43 -2.84 -8.52
C PHE A 164 -11.08 -4.23 -7.99
N THR A 165 -11.11 -5.22 -8.88
CA THR A 165 -10.65 -6.58 -8.58
C THR A 165 -9.14 -6.67 -8.86
N LYS A 166 -8.37 -7.02 -7.84
CA LYS A 166 -6.92 -7.19 -7.94
C LYS A 166 -6.55 -8.47 -8.68
N LEU A 167 -5.48 -8.39 -9.44
CA LEU A 167 -4.78 -9.57 -9.97
C LEU A 167 -4.29 -10.43 -8.80
N LYS A 168 -4.33 -11.74 -8.98
CA LYS A 168 -3.85 -12.69 -7.98
C LYS A 168 -2.71 -13.50 -8.55
N LEU A 169 -1.62 -13.57 -7.82
CA LEU A 169 -0.57 -14.56 -8.08
C LEU A 169 -1.12 -15.93 -7.71
N ALA A 170 -1.32 -16.79 -8.71
CA ALA A 170 -1.98 -18.10 -8.55
C ALA A 170 -1.02 -19.17 -8.04
N GLY A 171 0.25 -19.12 -8.46
CA GLY A 171 1.29 -20.05 -8.07
C GLY A 171 1.73 -19.85 -6.60
N LYS A 172 2.12 -20.96 -5.96
CA LYS A 172 2.79 -20.86 -4.65
C LYS A 172 4.10 -20.09 -4.80
N PRO A 173 4.49 -19.26 -3.80
CA PRO A 173 5.72 -18.49 -3.88
C PRO A 173 6.96 -19.31 -4.25
N VAL A 174 7.14 -20.51 -3.68
CA VAL A 174 8.27 -21.40 -3.96
C VAL A 174 8.32 -21.82 -5.43
N ASP A 175 7.18 -22.15 -6.01
CA ASP A 175 7.08 -22.62 -7.42
C ASP A 175 7.33 -21.45 -8.38
N ARG A 176 6.77 -20.25 -8.08
CA ARG A 176 7.02 -19.03 -8.85
C ARG A 176 8.50 -18.63 -8.85
N TYR A 177 9.14 -18.65 -7.67
CA TYR A 177 10.56 -18.32 -7.56
C TYR A 177 11.44 -19.33 -8.31
N ALA A 178 11.10 -20.62 -8.26
CA ALA A 178 11.80 -21.64 -9.04
C ALA A 178 11.65 -21.39 -10.55
N ALA A 179 10.44 -21.04 -11.02
CA ALA A 179 10.20 -20.71 -12.42
C ALA A 179 10.94 -19.45 -12.88
N MET A 180 11.02 -18.41 -12.02
CA MET A 180 11.80 -17.19 -12.30
C MET A 180 13.29 -17.51 -12.47
N LEU A 181 13.86 -18.28 -11.54
CA LEU A 181 15.27 -18.68 -11.59
C LEU A 181 15.58 -19.54 -12.83
N ASP A 182 14.72 -20.50 -13.14
CA ASP A 182 14.86 -21.32 -14.35
C ASP A 182 14.79 -20.48 -15.64
N TYR A 183 13.89 -19.49 -15.69
CA TYR A 183 13.84 -18.55 -16.81
C TYR A 183 15.14 -17.75 -16.94
N LEU A 184 15.67 -17.22 -15.84
CA LEU A 184 16.91 -16.44 -15.82
C LEU A 184 18.11 -17.27 -16.28
N GLN A 185 18.24 -18.53 -15.84
CA GLN A 185 19.30 -19.44 -16.28
C GLN A 185 19.26 -19.70 -17.79
N ARG A 186 18.07 -19.73 -18.39
CA ARG A 186 17.90 -19.92 -19.84
C ARG A 186 17.99 -18.62 -20.64
N THR A 187 18.12 -17.47 -19.97
CA THR A 187 18.13 -16.16 -20.62
C THR A 187 19.40 -15.38 -20.25
N PRO A 188 20.58 -15.80 -20.77
CA PRO A 188 21.88 -15.21 -20.39
C PRO A 188 22.07 -13.75 -20.80
N GLY A 189 21.16 -13.20 -21.62
CA GLY A 189 21.14 -11.77 -21.94
C GLY A 189 20.69 -10.88 -20.78
N VAL A 190 19.97 -11.42 -19.80
CA VAL A 190 19.57 -10.69 -18.59
C VAL A 190 20.77 -10.51 -17.66
N ARG A 191 21.07 -9.27 -17.32
CA ARG A 191 22.19 -8.90 -16.43
C ARG A 191 21.71 -8.27 -15.13
N ASP A 192 20.51 -7.69 -15.12
CA ASP A 192 19.95 -6.97 -13.99
C ASP A 192 18.60 -7.59 -13.61
N VAL A 193 18.44 -7.93 -12.34
CA VAL A 193 17.18 -8.36 -11.77
C VAL A 193 16.73 -7.34 -10.72
N VAL A 194 15.61 -6.66 -10.98
CA VAL A 194 14.99 -5.81 -9.98
C VAL A 194 14.08 -6.67 -9.10
N VAL A 195 14.49 -6.94 -7.88
CA VAL A 195 13.71 -7.71 -6.91
C VAL A 195 12.76 -6.77 -6.20
N SER A 196 11.45 -6.94 -6.41
CA SER A 196 10.41 -6.02 -5.97
C SER A 196 9.06 -6.76 -5.73
N GLY A 197 7.96 -6.17 -6.17
CA GLY A 197 6.59 -6.66 -5.97
C GLY A 197 5.75 -5.58 -5.33
N GLY A 198 5.08 -5.88 -4.23
CA GLY A 198 4.66 -4.86 -3.28
C GLY A 198 5.90 -4.23 -2.65
N ASP A 199 6.16 -4.52 -1.41
CA ASP A 199 7.44 -4.16 -0.78
C ASP A 199 8.20 -5.43 -0.39
N VAL A 200 9.33 -5.68 -1.06
CA VAL A 200 10.13 -6.89 -0.85
C VAL A 200 10.67 -7.00 0.59
N ALA A 201 10.88 -5.88 1.27
CA ALA A 201 11.27 -5.88 2.69
C ALA A 201 10.17 -6.46 3.61
N ASN A 202 8.94 -6.62 3.10
CA ASN A 202 7.85 -7.28 3.80
C ASN A 202 7.91 -8.83 3.73
N MET A 203 8.87 -9.38 2.99
CA MET A 203 9.11 -10.82 2.95
C MET A 203 9.84 -11.31 4.22
N PRO A 204 9.62 -12.57 4.64
CA PRO A 204 10.54 -13.22 5.58
C PRO A 204 11.95 -13.23 4.99
N TRP A 205 12.92 -12.74 5.77
CA TRP A 205 14.32 -12.60 5.32
C TRP A 205 14.89 -13.90 4.69
N LYS A 206 14.64 -15.05 5.32
CA LYS A 206 15.06 -16.36 4.82
C LYS A 206 14.59 -16.65 3.38
N ASN A 207 13.40 -16.17 2.99
CA ASN A 207 12.87 -16.42 1.65
C ASN A 207 13.54 -15.48 0.64
N LEU A 208 13.79 -14.24 1.02
CA LEU A 208 14.51 -13.27 0.17
C LEU A 208 15.96 -13.73 -0.04
N GLU A 209 16.67 -14.02 1.05
CA GLU A 209 18.04 -14.53 1.04
C GLU A 209 18.15 -15.80 0.16
N GLY A 210 17.29 -16.79 0.39
CA GLY A 210 17.29 -18.02 -0.40
C GLY A 210 16.93 -17.86 -1.89
N PHE A 211 16.33 -16.72 -2.29
CA PHE A 211 16.17 -16.36 -3.69
C PHE A 211 17.44 -15.68 -4.22
N LEU A 212 18.00 -14.73 -3.48
CA LEU A 212 19.21 -13.99 -3.86
C LEU A 212 20.43 -14.92 -4.01
N ASP A 213 20.59 -15.92 -3.14
CA ASP A 213 21.68 -16.89 -3.20
C ASP A 213 21.66 -17.77 -4.47
N LYS A 214 20.55 -17.77 -5.20
CA LYS A 214 20.38 -18.57 -6.41
C LYS A 214 20.43 -17.76 -7.70
N LEU A 215 20.50 -16.41 -7.58
CA LEU A 215 20.69 -15.51 -8.71
C LEU A 215 22.13 -15.51 -9.20
#